data_e9059aee8af750031edf3c1cd08b12b9
#
_entry.id   e9059aee8af750031edf3c1cd08b12b9
#
_cell.length_a   1.000
_cell.length_b   1.000
_cell.length_c   1.000
_cell.angle_alpha   90.00
_cell.angle_beta   90.00
_cell.angle_gamma   90.00
#
_symmetry.space_group_name_H-M   'P 1'
#
loop_
_entity.id
_entity.type
_entity.pdbx_description
1 polymer ?
#
loop_
_entity_poly.entity_id
_entity_poly.type
_entity_poly.pdbx_seq_one_letter_code
_entity_poly.pdbx_strand_id
1 'polypeptide(L)'
;MTWAVVYTKQAQKDAKKLAASGLKPKTQELLAIIAEDPYRKPPPFEKLVGDLVGAYSRRINIQHRLVYQVLDSDHVIKVLRLWSHYE
;
A
#
# COMPACT_ATOMS: atom_id res chain seq x y z
N MET A 1 0.99 16.44 8.60
CA MET A 1 0.85 15.40 9.62
C MET A 1 0.92 14.04 8.99
N THR A 2 1.54 13.10 9.69
CA THR A 2 1.67 11.74 9.16
C THR A 2 0.51 10.87 9.61
N TRP A 3 0.12 9.96 8.75
CA TRP A 3 -0.87 8.95 9.05
C TRP A 3 -0.19 7.77 9.74
N ALA A 4 -0.88 7.13 10.67
CA ALA A 4 -0.40 5.88 11.24
C ALA A 4 -0.56 4.78 10.20
N VAL A 5 0.48 3.97 10.02
CA VAL A 5 0.45 2.88 9.03
C VAL A 5 0.51 1.56 9.79
N VAL A 6 -0.49 0.72 9.56
CA VAL A 6 -0.56 -0.62 10.16
C VAL A 6 -0.59 -1.67 9.05
N TYR A 7 -0.20 -2.88 9.38
CA TYR A 7 -0.04 -3.96 8.39
C TYR A 7 -0.84 -5.18 8.83
N THR A 8 -1.56 -5.79 7.88
CA THR A 8 -2.17 -7.08 8.12
C THR A 8 -1.10 -8.16 8.19
N LYS A 9 -1.46 -9.34 8.71
CA LYS A 9 -0.53 -10.48 8.74
C LYS A 9 -0.06 -10.83 7.33
N GLN A 10 -0.95 -10.77 6.36
CA GLN A 10 -0.59 -11.06 4.96
C GLN A 10 0.38 -10.01 4.42
N ALA A 11 0.16 -8.74 4.74
CA ALA A 11 1.08 -7.69 4.32
C ALA A 11 2.47 -7.86 4.94
N GLN A 12 2.54 -8.31 6.18
CA GLN A 12 3.82 -8.57 6.84
C GLN A 12 4.58 -9.70 6.15
N LYS A 13 3.88 -10.76 5.74
CA LYS A 13 4.49 -11.85 4.97
C LYS A 13 4.95 -11.37 3.61
N ASP A 14 4.14 -10.54 2.96
CA ASP A 14 4.48 -9.98 1.66
C ASP A 14 5.71 -9.09 1.75
N ALA A 15 5.87 -8.34 2.83
CA ALA A 15 7.02 -7.47 3.03
C ALA A 15 8.34 -8.27 3.06
N LYS A 16 8.31 -9.45 3.64
CA LYS A 16 9.49 -10.32 3.65
C LYS A 16 9.87 -10.78 2.25
N LYS A 17 8.87 -11.11 1.43
CA LYS A 17 9.10 -11.50 0.04
C LYS A 17 9.67 -10.34 -0.77
N LEU A 18 9.15 -9.14 -0.56
CA LEU A 18 9.66 -7.95 -1.24
C LEU A 18 11.12 -7.67 -0.90
N ALA A 19 11.48 -7.85 0.37
CA ALA A 19 12.87 -7.66 0.80
C ALA A 19 13.79 -8.64 0.10
N ALA A 20 13.34 -9.90 -0.04
CA ALA A 20 14.12 -10.93 -0.71
C ALA A 20 14.26 -10.68 -2.21
N SER A 21 13.29 -9.99 -2.83
CA SER A 21 13.30 -9.75 -4.28
C SER A 21 13.97 -8.44 -4.68
N GLY A 22 14.46 -7.64 -3.70
CA GLY A 22 15.10 -6.36 -3.99
C GLY A 22 14.14 -5.20 -4.20
N LEU A 23 12.85 -5.38 -3.92
CA LEU A 23 11.85 -4.33 -4.11
C LEU A 23 11.62 -3.48 -2.86
N LYS A 24 12.35 -3.75 -1.79
CA LYS A 24 12.16 -3.05 -0.52
C LYS A 24 12.34 -1.53 -0.63
N PRO A 25 13.40 -1.00 -1.30
CA PRO A 25 13.57 0.45 -1.38
C PRO A 25 12.38 1.14 -2.06
N LYS A 26 11.89 0.57 -3.15
CA LYS A 26 10.75 1.12 -3.87
C LYS A 26 9.48 1.11 -3.01
N THR A 27 9.26 0.01 -2.31
CA THR A 27 8.12 -0.15 -1.42
C THR A 27 8.18 0.85 -0.27
N GLN A 28 9.35 1.02 0.33
CA GLN A 28 9.53 1.98 1.43
C GLN A 28 9.25 3.41 0.97
N GLU A 29 9.67 3.74 -0.24
CA GLU A 29 9.39 5.05 -0.82
C GLU A 29 7.89 5.29 -0.95
N LEU A 30 7.15 4.30 -1.45
CA LEU A 30 5.70 4.39 -1.58
C LEU A 30 5.02 4.50 -0.22
N LEU A 31 5.48 3.71 0.75
CA LEU A 31 4.92 3.77 2.10
C LEU A 31 5.13 5.13 2.75
N ALA A 32 6.29 5.73 2.53
CA ALA A 32 6.57 7.07 3.05
C ALA A 32 5.62 8.10 2.41
N ILE A 33 5.36 7.98 1.12
CA ILE A 33 4.46 8.88 0.41
C ILE A 33 3.04 8.78 0.97
N ILE A 34 2.50 7.57 1.12
CA ILE A 34 1.13 7.42 1.61
C ILE A 34 1.01 7.77 3.09
N ALA A 35 2.08 7.63 3.86
CA ALA A 35 2.07 8.04 5.27
C ALA A 35 1.93 9.55 5.42
N GLU A 36 2.43 10.32 4.46
CA GLU A 36 2.23 11.76 4.46
C GLU A 36 0.86 12.13 3.92
N ASP A 37 0.50 11.53 2.77
CA ASP A 37 -0.77 11.82 2.11
C ASP A 37 -1.17 10.61 1.26
N PRO A 38 -2.15 9.82 1.71
CA PRO A 38 -2.55 8.61 0.98
C PRO A 38 -3.19 8.89 -0.37
N TYR A 39 -3.52 10.14 -0.66
CA TYR A 39 -4.15 10.53 -1.92
C TYR A 39 -3.19 11.30 -2.84
N ARG A 40 -1.92 11.37 -2.48
CA ARG A 40 -0.95 12.15 -3.24
C ARG A 40 -0.69 11.58 -4.63
N LYS A 41 -0.63 12.45 -5.62
CA LYS A 41 -0.26 12.13 -6.99
C LYS A 41 0.82 13.11 -7.45
N PRO A 42 1.79 12.70 -8.25
CA PRO A 42 2.22 11.34 -8.49
C PRO A 42 2.85 10.71 -7.26
N PRO A 43 2.98 9.39 -7.14
CA PRO A 43 2.65 8.40 -8.18
C PRO A 43 1.13 8.16 -8.26
N PRO A 44 0.65 7.67 -9.40
CA PRO A 44 -0.78 7.41 -9.56
C PRO A 44 -1.25 6.23 -8.73
N PHE A 45 -2.52 6.22 -8.37
CA PHE A 45 -3.14 5.11 -7.67
C PHE A 45 -4.51 4.82 -8.28
N GLU A 46 -5.01 3.62 -8.04
CA GLU A 46 -6.32 3.20 -8.51
C GLU A 46 -7.23 2.94 -7.31
N LYS A 47 -8.45 3.41 -7.41
CA LYS A 47 -9.46 3.14 -6.39
C LYS A 47 -10.06 1.77 -6.66
N LEU A 48 -10.06 0.91 -5.66
CA LEU A 48 -10.63 -0.43 -5.79
C LEU A 48 -12.12 -0.40 -5.48
N VAL A 49 -12.86 -1.30 -6.13
CA VAL A 49 -14.32 -1.38 -6.00
C VAL A 49 -14.71 -2.77 -5.50
N GLY A 50 -16.00 -2.95 -5.22
CA GLY A 50 -16.52 -4.21 -4.72
C GLY A 50 -16.24 -4.39 -3.25
N ASP A 51 -15.77 -5.56 -2.85
CA ASP A 51 -15.56 -5.89 -1.44
C ASP A 51 -14.46 -5.06 -0.78
N LEU A 52 -13.66 -4.36 -1.58
CA LEU A 52 -12.56 -3.53 -1.09
C LEU A 52 -12.87 -2.05 -1.16
N VAL A 53 -14.09 -1.67 -0.90
CA VAL A 53 -14.50 -0.26 -0.87
C VAL A 53 -13.63 0.49 0.14
N GLY A 54 -13.10 1.64 -0.30
CA GLY A 54 -12.21 2.43 0.53
C GLY A 54 -10.75 2.01 0.43
N ALA A 55 -10.44 1.03 -0.40
CA ALA A 55 -9.06 0.59 -0.64
C ALA A 55 -8.52 1.15 -1.94
N TYR A 56 -7.20 1.28 -1.99
CA TYR A 56 -6.49 1.83 -3.15
C TYR A 56 -5.31 0.95 -3.48
N SER A 57 -4.87 1.01 -4.74
CA SER A 57 -3.73 0.23 -5.21
C SER A 57 -2.73 1.15 -5.88
N ARG A 58 -1.46 1.04 -5.50
CA ARG A 58 -0.35 1.73 -6.17
C ARG A 58 0.61 0.69 -6.69
N ARG A 59 1.16 0.94 -7.87
CA ARG A 59 2.09 0.00 -8.49
C ARG A 59 3.47 0.08 -7.82
N ILE A 60 3.99 -1.06 -7.37
CA ILE A 60 5.37 -1.18 -6.90
C ILE A 60 6.27 -1.43 -8.11
N ASN A 61 5.90 -2.41 -8.92
CA ASN A 61 6.54 -2.69 -10.20
C ASN A 61 5.48 -3.27 -11.14
N ILE A 62 5.92 -3.86 -12.25
CA ILE A 62 4.98 -4.38 -13.25
C ILE A 62 4.11 -5.53 -12.72
N GLN A 63 4.58 -6.26 -11.71
CA GLN A 63 3.88 -7.42 -11.16
C GLN A 63 3.22 -7.18 -9.81
N HIS A 64 3.80 -6.33 -8.98
CA HIS A 64 3.38 -6.21 -7.59
C HIS A 64 2.81 -4.84 -7.29
N ARG A 65 1.81 -4.81 -6.41
CA ARG A 65 1.12 -3.59 -6.03
C ARG A 65 1.01 -3.47 -4.52
N LEU A 66 1.06 -2.24 -4.07
CA LEU A 66 0.77 -1.88 -2.69
C LEU A 66 -0.74 -1.64 -2.60
N VAL A 67 -1.44 -2.50 -1.87
CA VAL A 67 -2.88 -2.38 -1.65
C VAL A 67 -3.11 -1.92 -0.22
N TYR A 68 -3.81 -0.81 -0.05
CA TYR A 68 -4.02 -0.24 1.27
C TYR A 68 -5.43 0.35 1.39
N GLN A 69 -5.90 0.43 2.61
CA GLN A 69 -7.20 0.98 2.93
C GLN A 69 -6.99 2.24 3.77
N VAL A 70 -7.72 3.30 3.46
CA VAL A 70 -7.62 4.56 4.18
C VAL A 70 -8.79 4.65 5.16
N LEU A 71 -8.46 4.76 6.44
CA LEU A 71 -9.44 4.89 7.51
C LEU A 71 -9.40 6.33 8.00
N ASP A 72 -10.16 7.19 7.31
CA ASP A 72 -10.11 8.63 7.54
C ASP A 72 -10.46 9.02 8.98
N SER A 73 -11.46 8.39 9.55
CA SER A 73 -11.91 8.70 10.90
C SER A 73 -10.82 8.49 11.94
N ASP A 74 -10.00 7.47 11.74
CA ASP A 74 -8.93 7.11 12.68
C ASP A 74 -7.58 7.68 12.27
N HIS A 75 -7.51 8.29 11.10
CA HIS A 75 -6.27 8.79 10.52
C HIS A 75 -5.22 7.67 10.39
N VAL A 76 -5.67 6.50 9.93
CA VAL A 76 -4.87 5.28 9.83
C VAL A 76 -4.91 4.75 8.40
N ILE A 77 -3.77 4.24 7.96
CA ILE A 77 -3.66 3.52 6.69
C ILE A 77 -3.38 2.07 7.02
N LYS A 78 -4.25 1.19 6.55
CA LYS A 78 -4.09 -0.25 6.75
C LYS A 78 -3.57 -0.88 5.47
N VAL A 79 -2.33 -1.38 5.51
CA VAL A 79 -1.74 -2.06 4.36
C VAL A 79 -2.26 -3.48 4.31
N LEU A 80 -2.94 -3.80 3.21
CA LEU A 80 -3.59 -5.11 3.03
C LEU A 80 -2.69 -6.10 2.33
N ARG A 81 -2.00 -5.68 1.29
CA ARG A 81 -1.11 -6.54 0.50
C ARG A 81 0.07 -5.74 -0.04
N LEU A 82 1.18 -6.44 -0.25
CA LEU A 82 2.39 -5.84 -0.82
C LEU A 82 3.01 -6.68 -1.92
N TRP A 83 2.58 -7.92 -2.11
CA TRP A 83 3.26 -8.88 -2.99
C TRP A 83 2.34 -9.50 -4.01
N SER A 84 1.27 -9.01 -4.38
CA SER A 84 0.48 -9.60 -5.44
C SER A 84 0.05 -8.55 -6.44
N HIS A 85 -0.13 -8.97 -7.70
CA HIS A 85 -0.86 -8.09 -8.55
C HIS A 85 -2.33 -8.38 -8.33
N TYR A 86 -3.04 -7.32 -8.22
CA TYR A 86 -4.46 -7.36 -7.93
C TYR A 86 -5.21 -7.06 -9.21
N GLU A 87 -6.04 -7.97 -9.60
CA GLU A 87 -6.85 -7.80 -10.79
C GLU A 87 -8.24 -7.33 -10.45
#